data_4282928560576a42361c325ac8e8af10
#
_entry.id   4282928560576a42361c325ac8e8af10
#
_cell.length_a   1.000
_cell.length_b   1.000
_cell.length_c   1.000
_cell.angle_alpha   90.00
_cell.angle_beta   90.00
_cell.angle_gamma   90.00
#
_symmetry.space_group_name_H-M   'P 1'
#
loop_
_entity.id
_entity.type
_entity.pdbx_description
1 polymer ?
#
loop_
_entity_poly.entity_id
_entity_poly.type
_entity_poly.pdbx_seq_one_letter_code
_entity_poly.pdbx_strand_id
1 'polypeptide(L)'
;MLAKLFRSAIIGAIVAGILLAIMPLLRSNTALFFRSHSIQSEDVPLSYNQDVRRAAPAVVNVYSRESSSENNGELNIRLLGSGVIMSEKGYVLTNNHVINNIAQLVISLQDGRVYEACVIGTDKLTDLAVVKVEAANLPVITINEKRTAHIGDVVLAIGNPYNLGQTVTQGIISATGRVGLSLMDGSGSGFGGRQNFLQTDASINHGNSGGALVNTLGELVGINTLTFDKGSGGETPEGIGFAIPVALATKVMGKLIRDGRVIRGYIGINGAQAEGLSPNSTLDGNKRLQGVIVMNVEPSGPADKGGMKKGDVLLTMNGKPAVSVIETMDQVTEIRPGTAVLVTIRRGDQEMTLSVTIQEFPES
;
A
#
# COMPACT_ATOMS: atom_id res chain seq x y z
N MET A 1 70.88 -13.34 -55.33
CA MET A 1 69.57 -12.68 -55.09
C MET A 1 68.40 -13.61 -55.33
N LEU A 2 68.32 -14.37 -56.38
CA LEU A 2 67.17 -15.28 -56.71
C LEU A 2 66.85 -16.34 -55.62
N ALA A 3 67.87 -16.94 -54.98
CA ALA A 3 67.66 -17.97 -53.96
C ALA A 3 66.96 -17.46 -52.67
N LYS A 4 67.17 -16.17 -52.35
CA LYS A 4 66.45 -15.57 -51.18
C LYS A 4 65.01 -15.27 -51.53
N LEU A 5 64.67 -14.87 -52.75
CA LEU A 5 63.31 -14.63 -53.25
C LEU A 5 62.52 -15.98 -53.30
N PHE A 6 63.15 -17.05 -53.75
CA PHE A 6 62.55 -18.35 -53.83
C PHE A 6 62.24 -18.92 -52.41
N ARG A 7 63.15 -18.72 -51.45
CA ARG A 7 62.85 -19.11 -50.02
C ARG A 7 61.72 -18.33 -49.43
N SER A 8 61.60 -17.03 -49.67
CA SER A 8 60.53 -16.19 -49.18
C SER A 8 59.20 -16.59 -49.79
N ALA A 9 59.12 -16.94 -51.06
CA ALA A 9 57.91 -17.40 -51.74
C ALA A 9 57.43 -18.76 -51.18
N ILE A 10 58.37 -19.67 -50.93
CA ILE A 10 58.05 -20.98 -50.33
C ILE A 10 57.52 -20.81 -48.91
N ILE A 11 58.17 -19.99 -48.10
CA ILE A 11 57.67 -19.71 -46.71
C ILE A 11 56.31 -19.04 -46.77
N GLY A 12 56.10 -18.08 -47.66
CA GLY A 12 54.76 -17.45 -47.84
C GLY A 12 53.66 -18.45 -48.23
N ALA A 13 54.01 -19.37 -49.17
CA ALA A 13 53.05 -20.40 -49.60
C ALA A 13 52.71 -21.40 -48.47
N ILE A 14 53.70 -21.75 -47.64
CA ILE A 14 53.50 -22.65 -46.48
C ILE A 14 52.63 -21.95 -45.43
N VAL A 15 52.88 -20.69 -45.13
CA VAL A 15 52.08 -19.91 -44.18
C VAL A 15 50.63 -19.75 -44.68
N ALA A 16 50.46 -19.44 -45.98
CA ALA A 16 49.12 -19.35 -46.57
C ALA A 16 48.38 -20.71 -46.54
N GLY A 17 49.09 -21.81 -46.82
CA GLY A 17 48.53 -23.14 -46.73
C GLY A 17 48.08 -23.53 -45.30
N ILE A 18 48.88 -23.19 -44.29
CA ILE A 18 48.56 -23.37 -42.89
C ILE A 18 47.37 -22.51 -42.47
N LEU A 19 47.31 -21.24 -42.89
CA LEU A 19 46.16 -20.35 -42.66
C LEU A 19 44.89 -20.89 -43.31
N LEU A 20 44.94 -21.37 -44.54
CA LEU A 20 43.80 -21.97 -45.23
C LEU A 20 43.34 -23.29 -44.62
N ALA A 21 44.23 -24.08 -44.02
CA ALA A 21 43.90 -25.30 -43.32
C ALA A 21 43.28 -25.04 -41.92
N ILE A 22 43.68 -23.94 -41.27
CA ILE A 22 43.20 -23.57 -39.92
C ILE A 22 41.88 -22.76 -40.03
N MET A 23 41.64 -22.00 -41.10
CA MET A 23 40.41 -21.22 -41.29
C MET A 23 39.09 -22.01 -41.15
N PRO A 24 38.95 -23.23 -41.66
CA PRO A 24 37.75 -24.02 -41.46
C PRO A 24 37.57 -24.42 -39.99
N LEU A 25 38.66 -24.74 -39.28
CA LEU A 25 38.63 -25.07 -37.84
C LEU A 25 38.28 -23.88 -36.96
N LEU A 26 38.76 -22.69 -37.29
CA LEU A 26 38.38 -21.45 -36.63
C LEU A 26 36.91 -21.05 -36.93
N ARG A 27 36.44 -21.28 -38.15
CA ARG A 27 35.08 -21.00 -38.57
C ARG A 27 34.09 -21.97 -37.93
N SER A 28 34.43 -23.23 -37.69
CA SER A 28 33.59 -24.18 -36.98
C SER A 28 33.48 -23.87 -35.48
N ASN A 29 34.56 -23.37 -34.87
CA ASN A 29 34.53 -22.98 -33.45
C ASN A 29 33.85 -21.62 -33.23
N THR A 30 33.96 -20.67 -34.15
CA THR A 30 33.20 -19.40 -34.06
C THR A 30 31.70 -19.61 -34.28
N ALA A 31 31.29 -20.62 -35.08
CA ALA A 31 29.87 -21.00 -35.21
C ALA A 31 29.28 -21.56 -33.91
N LEU A 32 30.11 -22.07 -32.99
CA LEU A 32 29.69 -22.48 -31.66
C LEU A 32 29.56 -21.31 -30.69
N PHE A 33 30.31 -20.23 -30.86
CA PHE A 33 30.19 -19.00 -30.05
C PHE A 33 29.08 -18.06 -30.55
N PHE A 34 28.71 -18.10 -31.82
CA PHE A 34 27.58 -17.41 -32.42
C PHE A 34 26.39 -18.35 -32.69
N ARG A 35 26.27 -19.42 -31.91
CA ARG A 35 24.95 -19.98 -31.69
C ARG A 35 24.22 -18.94 -30.83
N SER A 36 23.90 -17.79 -31.42
CA SER A 36 22.73 -17.03 -31.06
C SER A 36 21.68 -18.11 -30.83
N HIS A 37 21.26 -18.26 -29.61
CA HIS A 37 19.90 -18.64 -29.39
C HIS A 37 19.12 -17.63 -30.24
N SER A 38 18.82 -17.97 -31.48
CA SER A 38 17.55 -17.61 -32.03
C SER A 38 16.60 -18.33 -31.08
N ILE A 39 16.34 -17.72 -29.93
CA ILE A 39 15.04 -17.79 -29.34
C ILE A 39 14.16 -17.45 -30.53
N GLN A 40 13.61 -18.47 -31.19
CA GLN A 40 12.34 -18.28 -31.81
C GLN A 40 11.56 -17.62 -30.67
N SER A 41 11.45 -16.30 -30.70
CA SER A 41 10.39 -15.61 -30.04
C SER A 41 9.16 -16.22 -30.72
N GLU A 42 8.70 -17.39 -30.24
CA GLU A 42 7.29 -17.64 -30.31
C GLU A 42 6.72 -16.28 -29.96
N ASP A 43 5.88 -15.73 -30.81
CA ASP A 43 5.14 -14.50 -30.55
C ASP A 43 4.27 -14.76 -29.32
N VAL A 44 4.90 -14.86 -28.15
CA VAL A 44 4.22 -14.97 -26.87
C VAL A 44 3.67 -13.57 -26.61
N PRO A 45 2.36 -13.40 -26.73
CA PRO A 45 1.77 -12.09 -26.48
C PRO A 45 2.17 -11.62 -25.08
N LEU A 46 2.43 -10.33 -24.95
CA LEU A 46 2.66 -9.72 -23.64
C LEU A 46 1.43 -10.00 -22.77
N SER A 47 1.59 -10.78 -21.71
CA SER A 47 0.47 -11.29 -20.92
C SER A 47 0.81 -11.32 -19.44
N TYR A 48 -0.13 -10.87 -18.63
CA TYR A 48 -0.07 -10.96 -17.16
C TYR A 48 -0.66 -12.27 -16.62
N ASN A 49 -0.89 -13.25 -17.46
CA ASN A 49 -1.56 -14.51 -17.09
C ASN A 49 -0.85 -15.24 -15.95
N GLN A 50 0.48 -15.27 -15.94
CA GLN A 50 1.25 -15.94 -14.88
C GLN A 50 1.11 -15.22 -13.54
N ASP A 51 1.08 -13.89 -13.56
CA ASP A 51 0.99 -13.05 -12.37
C ASP A 51 -0.40 -13.16 -11.76
N VAL A 52 -1.44 -13.13 -12.62
CA VAL A 52 -2.82 -13.36 -12.22
C VAL A 52 -3.00 -14.76 -11.63
N ARG A 53 -2.48 -15.82 -12.28
CA ARG A 53 -2.55 -17.20 -11.76
C ARG A 53 -1.91 -17.35 -10.38
N ARG A 54 -0.91 -16.55 -10.06
CA ARG A 54 -0.24 -16.55 -8.75
C ARG A 54 -1.07 -15.86 -7.69
N ALA A 55 -1.66 -14.71 -7.99
CA ALA A 55 -2.34 -13.86 -7.03
C ALA A 55 -3.83 -14.17 -6.89
N ALA A 56 -4.51 -14.43 -8.00
CA ALA A 56 -5.97 -14.56 -8.07
C ALA A 56 -6.57 -15.63 -7.13
N PRO A 57 -5.95 -16.80 -6.93
CA PRO A 57 -6.49 -17.78 -5.99
C PRO A 57 -6.62 -17.27 -4.56
N ALA A 58 -5.75 -16.33 -4.14
CA ALA A 58 -5.77 -15.76 -2.79
C ALA A 58 -6.83 -14.65 -2.63
N VAL A 59 -7.47 -14.20 -3.73
CA VAL A 59 -8.54 -13.21 -3.67
C VAL A 59 -9.88 -13.93 -3.60
N VAL A 60 -10.66 -13.60 -2.58
CA VAL A 60 -11.92 -14.26 -2.23
C VAL A 60 -13.09 -13.30 -2.35
N ASN A 61 -14.29 -13.84 -2.44
CA ASN A 61 -15.53 -13.08 -2.38
C ASN A 61 -16.06 -13.06 -0.93
N VAL A 62 -16.53 -11.89 -0.51
CA VAL A 62 -17.13 -11.68 0.81
C VAL A 62 -18.62 -11.48 0.63
N TYR A 63 -19.41 -12.33 1.25
CA TYR A 63 -20.87 -12.30 1.20
C TYR A 63 -21.47 -12.11 2.61
N SER A 64 -22.63 -11.46 2.68
CA SER A 64 -23.51 -11.56 3.82
C SER A 64 -24.51 -12.70 3.62
N ARG A 65 -24.90 -13.31 4.73
CA ARG A 65 -25.99 -14.27 4.81
C ARG A 65 -27.02 -13.75 5.78
N GLU A 66 -28.18 -13.40 5.28
CA GLU A 66 -29.30 -12.92 6.06
C GLU A 66 -30.47 -13.88 5.96
N SER A 67 -31.12 -14.20 7.10
CA SER A 67 -32.37 -14.93 7.13
C SER A 67 -33.51 -13.92 7.03
N SER A 68 -34.22 -13.88 5.90
CA SER A 68 -35.40 -13.02 5.79
C SER A 68 -36.59 -13.64 6.53
N SER A 69 -37.08 -12.97 7.55
CA SER A 69 -38.30 -13.33 8.21
C SER A 69 -39.57 -13.17 7.35
N GLU A 70 -39.48 -12.46 6.22
CA GLU A 70 -40.61 -12.19 5.31
C GLU A 70 -40.82 -13.24 4.24
N ASN A 71 -39.81 -14.05 3.87
CA ASN A 71 -39.89 -15.05 2.80
C ASN A 71 -39.63 -16.47 3.34
N ASN A 72 -40.49 -17.05 4.19
CA ASN A 72 -40.43 -18.47 4.55
C ASN A 72 -39.03 -19.06 4.90
N GLY A 73 -38.13 -18.25 5.44
CA GLY A 73 -36.78 -18.72 5.81
C GLY A 73 -35.81 -18.87 4.64
N GLU A 74 -36.08 -18.33 3.47
CA GLU A 74 -35.10 -18.28 2.38
C GLU A 74 -33.87 -17.46 2.79
N LEU A 75 -32.70 -18.06 2.58
CA LEU A 75 -31.41 -17.45 2.86
C LEU A 75 -31.08 -16.45 1.77
N ASN A 76 -31.05 -15.19 2.11
CA ASN A 76 -30.61 -14.13 1.23
C ASN A 76 -29.06 -14.02 1.29
N ILE A 77 -28.39 -14.31 0.18
CA ILE A 77 -26.93 -14.20 0.05
C ILE A 77 -26.63 -12.98 -0.82
N ARG A 78 -25.94 -12.02 -0.26
CA ARG A 78 -25.55 -10.79 -0.98
C ARG A 78 -24.05 -10.64 -1.02
N LEU A 79 -23.48 -10.37 -2.22
CA LEU A 79 -22.07 -9.98 -2.36
C LEU A 79 -21.88 -8.61 -1.72
N LEU A 80 -20.89 -8.51 -0.84
CA LEU A 80 -20.49 -7.28 -0.17
C LEU A 80 -19.24 -6.67 -0.80
N GLY A 81 -18.29 -7.52 -1.21
CA GLY A 81 -17.01 -7.13 -1.77
C GLY A 81 -16.06 -8.30 -1.90
N SER A 82 -14.77 -7.99 -1.88
CA SER A 82 -13.69 -8.96 -1.98
C SER A 82 -12.86 -9.00 -0.70
N GLY A 83 -11.97 -9.99 -0.60
CA GLY A 83 -10.99 -10.11 0.47
C GLY A 83 -9.72 -10.76 -0.05
N VAL A 84 -8.64 -10.67 0.73
CA VAL A 84 -7.34 -11.27 0.41
C VAL A 84 -6.91 -12.20 1.53
N ILE A 85 -6.63 -13.46 1.20
CA ILE A 85 -6.10 -14.45 2.16
C ILE A 85 -4.64 -14.11 2.44
N MET A 86 -4.36 -13.66 3.68
CA MET A 86 -3.06 -13.16 4.11
C MET A 86 -2.19 -14.21 4.79
N SER A 87 -2.77 -15.33 5.23
CA SER A 87 -2.02 -16.38 5.89
C SER A 87 -2.71 -17.75 5.80
N GLU A 88 -1.91 -18.82 5.92
CA GLU A 88 -2.40 -20.21 5.99
C GLU A 88 -3.29 -20.47 7.22
N LYS A 89 -3.22 -19.59 8.23
CA LYS A 89 -4.08 -19.65 9.42
C LYS A 89 -5.51 -19.19 9.16
N GLY A 90 -5.85 -18.80 7.93
CA GLY A 90 -7.20 -18.37 7.54
C GLY A 90 -7.53 -16.92 7.82
N TYR A 91 -6.55 -16.06 8.06
CA TYR A 91 -6.79 -14.63 8.15
C TYR A 91 -6.99 -14.03 6.76
N VAL A 92 -8.13 -13.37 6.58
CA VAL A 92 -8.52 -12.66 5.36
C VAL A 92 -8.62 -11.17 5.68
N LEU A 93 -7.96 -10.35 4.89
CA LEU A 93 -8.02 -8.91 4.99
C LEU A 93 -9.04 -8.38 3.97
N THR A 94 -9.87 -7.45 4.40
CA THR A 94 -10.88 -6.77 3.57
C THR A 94 -11.07 -5.33 4.05
N ASN A 95 -11.99 -4.57 3.46
CA ASN A 95 -12.34 -3.25 3.95
C ASN A 95 -13.39 -3.32 5.07
N ASN A 96 -13.31 -2.35 6.00
CA ASN A 96 -14.30 -2.23 7.08
C ASN A 96 -15.69 -1.95 6.53
N HIS A 97 -15.84 -1.06 5.54
CA HIS A 97 -17.14 -0.75 4.95
C HIS A 97 -17.79 -1.96 4.27
N VAL A 98 -16.99 -2.95 3.83
CA VAL A 98 -17.50 -4.18 3.20
C VAL A 98 -18.25 -5.06 4.22
N ILE A 99 -17.80 -5.08 5.49
CA ILE A 99 -18.37 -5.97 6.52
C ILE A 99 -19.13 -5.25 7.63
N ASN A 100 -19.30 -3.93 7.51
CA ASN A 100 -19.94 -3.13 8.54
C ASN A 100 -21.42 -3.53 8.72
N ASN A 101 -21.83 -3.74 9.96
CA ASN A 101 -23.21 -4.11 10.35
C ASN A 101 -23.73 -5.45 9.80
N ILE A 102 -22.84 -6.40 9.47
CA ILE A 102 -23.22 -7.72 8.96
C ILE A 102 -23.17 -8.75 10.07
N ALA A 103 -24.27 -9.47 10.27
CA ALA A 103 -24.39 -10.49 11.32
C ALA A 103 -23.69 -11.81 10.95
N GLN A 104 -23.77 -12.24 9.70
CA GLN A 104 -23.15 -13.47 9.21
C GLN A 104 -22.34 -13.21 7.95
N LEU A 105 -21.06 -13.55 8.01
CA LEU A 105 -20.13 -13.42 6.89
C LEU A 105 -19.81 -14.80 6.32
N VAL A 106 -19.75 -14.86 5.00
CA VAL A 106 -19.39 -16.04 4.24
C VAL A 106 -18.29 -15.66 3.25
N ILE A 107 -17.22 -16.44 3.26
CA ILE A 107 -16.10 -16.29 2.33
C ILE A 107 -16.16 -17.40 1.30
N SER A 108 -16.18 -17.03 0.02
CA SER A 108 -16.11 -17.98 -1.10
C SER A 108 -14.78 -17.86 -1.83
N LEU A 109 -14.09 -18.98 -1.95
CA LEU A 109 -12.83 -19.10 -2.69
C LEU A 109 -13.12 -19.32 -4.18
N GLN A 110 -12.10 -19.08 -5.01
CA GLN A 110 -12.20 -19.26 -6.46
C GLN A 110 -12.37 -20.72 -6.89
N ASP A 111 -11.95 -21.67 -6.08
CA ASP A 111 -12.09 -23.10 -6.30
C ASP A 111 -13.47 -23.68 -5.88
N GLY A 112 -14.40 -22.80 -5.46
CA GLY A 112 -15.75 -23.16 -5.06
C GLY A 112 -15.91 -23.52 -3.58
N ARG A 113 -14.84 -23.56 -2.79
CA ARG A 113 -14.93 -23.74 -1.34
C ARG A 113 -15.57 -22.53 -0.68
N VAL A 114 -16.45 -22.78 0.28
CA VAL A 114 -17.21 -21.75 0.99
C VAL A 114 -17.08 -21.96 2.50
N TYR A 115 -16.80 -20.91 3.24
CA TYR A 115 -16.57 -20.95 4.68
C TYR A 115 -17.34 -19.83 5.39
N GLU A 116 -17.85 -20.12 6.56
CA GLU A 116 -18.28 -19.08 7.49
C GLU A 116 -17.05 -18.35 8.05
N ALA A 117 -17.17 -17.04 8.23
CA ALA A 117 -16.09 -16.21 8.71
C ALA A 117 -16.48 -15.45 9.98
N CYS A 118 -15.52 -15.34 10.90
CA CYS A 118 -15.63 -14.53 12.11
C CYS A 118 -14.85 -13.24 11.97
N VAL A 119 -15.41 -12.11 12.39
CA VAL A 119 -14.71 -10.84 12.47
C VAL A 119 -13.71 -10.89 13.63
N ILE A 120 -12.43 -10.66 13.35
CA ILE A 120 -11.37 -10.59 14.35
C ILE A 120 -11.24 -9.17 14.89
N GLY A 121 -11.35 -8.18 14.00
CA GLY A 121 -11.30 -6.79 14.37
C GLY A 121 -11.45 -5.89 13.16
N THR A 122 -11.80 -4.63 13.43
CA THR A 122 -12.04 -3.61 12.41
C THR A 122 -11.33 -2.32 12.79
N ASP A 123 -11.03 -1.53 11.79
CA ASP A 123 -10.47 -0.19 11.93
C ASP A 123 -11.12 0.77 10.93
N LYS A 124 -12.03 1.59 11.41
CA LYS A 124 -12.75 2.56 10.58
C LYS A 124 -11.84 3.61 9.97
N LEU A 125 -10.78 4.02 10.69
CA LEU A 125 -9.87 5.07 10.21
C LEU A 125 -9.03 4.65 9.01
N THR A 126 -8.64 3.38 8.93
CA THR A 126 -7.92 2.84 7.76
C THR A 126 -8.85 2.10 6.81
N ASP A 127 -10.14 2.00 7.13
CA ASP A 127 -11.11 1.22 6.38
C ASP A 127 -10.67 -0.23 6.16
N LEU A 128 -10.04 -0.84 7.18
CA LEU A 128 -9.57 -2.22 7.14
C LEU A 128 -10.30 -3.09 8.16
N ALA A 129 -10.49 -4.34 7.79
CA ALA A 129 -11.05 -5.36 8.65
C ALA A 129 -10.32 -6.69 8.45
N VAL A 130 -10.17 -7.45 9.52
CA VAL A 130 -9.65 -8.81 9.50
C VAL A 130 -10.78 -9.75 9.87
N VAL A 131 -11.01 -10.70 8.98
CA VAL A 131 -11.91 -11.84 9.24
C VAL A 131 -11.11 -13.14 9.24
N LYS A 132 -11.62 -14.18 9.89
CA LYS A 132 -10.99 -15.47 10.00
C LYS A 132 -11.92 -16.57 9.53
N VAL A 133 -11.39 -17.47 8.73
CA VAL A 133 -12.00 -18.74 8.32
C VAL A 133 -11.22 -19.91 8.90
N GLU A 134 -11.90 -20.96 9.28
CA GLU A 134 -11.29 -22.21 9.71
C GLU A 134 -11.21 -23.15 8.50
N ALA A 135 -10.08 -23.15 7.83
CA ALA A 135 -9.85 -23.92 6.61
C ALA A 135 -8.38 -24.33 6.47
N ALA A 136 -8.15 -25.42 5.79
CA ALA A 136 -6.81 -25.90 5.46
C ALA A 136 -6.49 -25.68 3.98
N ASN A 137 -5.21 -25.71 3.65
CA ASN A 137 -4.70 -25.57 2.26
C ASN A 137 -5.24 -24.33 1.57
N LEU A 138 -5.17 -23.20 2.25
CA LEU A 138 -5.58 -21.91 1.71
C LEU A 138 -4.49 -21.34 0.79
N PRO A 139 -4.86 -20.82 -0.39
CA PRO A 139 -3.94 -20.04 -1.21
C PRO A 139 -3.65 -18.70 -0.51
N VAL A 140 -2.38 -18.41 -0.27
CA VAL A 140 -1.94 -17.18 0.42
C VAL A 140 -1.32 -16.23 -0.58
N ILE A 141 -1.66 -14.96 -0.48
CA ILE A 141 -1.07 -13.91 -1.32
C ILE A 141 0.43 -13.75 -1.05
N THR A 142 1.21 -13.53 -2.10
CA THR A 142 2.64 -13.23 -1.95
C THR A 142 2.84 -11.79 -1.54
N ILE A 143 3.62 -11.56 -0.48
CA ILE A 143 4.00 -10.22 0.00
C ILE A 143 5.51 -10.07 -0.05
N ASN A 144 5.99 -8.95 -0.57
CA ASN A 144 7.39 -8.57 -0.56
C ASN A 144 7.57 -7.23 0.17
N GLU A 145 7.89 -7.29 1.46
CA GLU A 145 8.05 -6.12 2.32
C GLU A 145 9.19 -5.18 1.91
N LYS A 146 10.13 -5.66 1.09
CA LYS A 146 11.27 -4.86 0.60
C LYS A 146 10.95 -4.05 -0.64
N ARG A 147 9.82 -4.33 -1.29
CA ARG A 147 9.42 -3.67 -2.53
C ARG A 147 8.46 -2.53 -2.24
N THR A 148 8.88 -1.33 -2.56
CA THR A 148 8.03 -0.12 -2.46
C THR A 148 7.40 0.16 -3.82
N ALA A 149 6.12 0.52 -3.83
CA ALA A 149 5.42 0.95 -5.04
C ALA A 149 5.86 2.35 -5.45
N HIS A 150 6.10 2.55 -6.74
CA HIS A 150 6.47 3.83 -7.32
C HIS A 150 5.47 4.26 -8.39
N ILE A 151 5.39 5.56 -8.62
CA ILE A 151 4.58 6.12 -9.71
C ILE A 151 5.08 5.56 -11.04
N GLY A 152 4.15 5.05 -11.85
CA GLY A 152 4.43 4.40 -13.13
C GLY A 152 4.54 2.87 -13.07
N ASP A 153 4.61 2.27 -11.87
CA ASP A 153 4.58 0.80 -11.74
C ASP A 153 3.26 0.26 -12.27
N VAL A 154 3.32 -0.77 -13.12
CA VAL A 154 2.14 -1.47 -13.62
C VAL A 154 1.54 -2.31 -12.50
N VAL A 155 0.23 -2.19 -12.33
CA VAL A 155 -0.54 -2.93 -11.32
C VAL A 155 -1.80 -3.57 -11.91
N LEU A 156 -2.25 -4.62 -11.25
CA LEU A 156 -3.47 -5.35 -11.56
C LEU A 156 -4.38 -5.30 -10.34
N ALA A 157 -5.60 -4.79 -10.51
CA ALA A 157 -6.63 -4.84 -9.48
C ALA A 157 -7.47 -6.10 -9.68
N ILE A 158 -7.54 -6.94 -8.63
CA ILE A 158 -8.23 -8.22 -8.63
C ILE A 158 -9.37 -8.18 -7.62
N GLY A 159 -10.58 -8.55 -8.05
CA GLY A 159 -11.76 -8.61 -7.20
C GLY A 159 -12.96 -9.19 -7.95
N ASN A 160 -14.17 -9.01 -7.41
CA ASN A 160 -15.41 -9.51 -8.03
C ASN A 160 -16.43 -8.36 -8.19
N PRO A 161 -16.25 -7.49 -9.19
CA PRO A 161 -17.16 -6.38 -9.39
C PRO A 161 -18.54 -6.89 -9.81
N TYR A 162 -19.57 -6.33 -9.18
CA TYR A 162 -20.99 -6.61 -9.49
C TYR A 162 -21.39 -8.10 -9.47
N ASN A 163 -20.63 -8.95 -8.75
CA ASN A 163 -20.84 -10.41 -8.71
C ASN A 163 -20.79 -11.10 -10.09
N LEU A 164 -20.02 -10.54 -11.01
CA LEU A 164 -19.86 -11.12 -12.37
C LEU A 164 -18.79 -12.22 -12.43
N GLY A 165 -18.20 -12.57 -11.28
CA GLY A 165 -17.04 -13.45 -11.18
C GLY A 165 -15.75 -12.66 -11.01
N GLN A 166 -14.66 -13.38 -10.71
CA GLN A 166 -13.37 -12.75 -10.53
C GLN A 166 -12.94 -11.98 -11.78
N THR A 167 -12.63 -10.72 -11.60
CA THR A 167 -12.24 -9.80 -12.66
C THR A 167 -10.88 -9.20 -12.34
N VAL A 168 -10.09 -8.99 -13.38
CA VAL A 168 -8.77 -8.34 -13.30
C VAL A 168 -8.78 -7.12 -14.20
N THR A 169 -8.45 -5.97 -13.66
CA THR A 169 -8.24 -4.73 -14.40
C THR A 169 -6.79 -4.30 -14.29
N GLN A 170 -6.23 -3.69 -15.32
CA GLN A 170 -4.86 -3.22 -15.38
C GLN A 170 -4.82 -1.70 -15.30
N GLY A 171 -3.78 -1.18 -14.69
CA GLY A 171 -3.42 0.23 -14.69
C GLY A 171 -2.00 0.42 -14.18
N ILE A 172 -1.70 1.64 -13.74
CA ILE A 172 -0.41 1.99 -13.11
C ILE A 172 -0.66 2.64 -11.75
N ILE A 173 0.38 2.74 -10.95
CA ILE A 173 0.38 3.64 -9.80
C ILE A 173 0.47 5.08 -10.33
N SER A 174 -0.61 5.83 -10.23
CA SER A 174 -0.72 7.21 -10.72
C SER A 174 -0.17 8.22 -9.71
N ALA A 175 -0.29 7.94 -8.41
CA ALA A 175 0.28 8.74 -7.33
C ALA A 175 0.47 7.90 -6.06
N THR A 176 1.37 8.36 -5.19
CA THR A 176 1.58 7.83 -3.84
C THR A 176 1.36 8.94 -2.81
N GLY A 177 1.11 8.60 -1.55
CA GLY A 177 1.01 9.59 -0.49
C GLY A 177 -0.26 10.44 -0.51
N ARG A 178 -1.35 9.95 -1.11
CA ARG A 178 -2.62 10.68 -1.09
C ARG A 178 -3.24 10.63 0.29
N VAL A 179 -3.36 11.80 0.93
CA VAL A 179 -3.94 12.00 2.26
C VAL A 179 -5.28 12.73 2.15
N GLY A 180 -6.17 12.50 3.10
CA GLY A 180 -7.41 13.29 3.21
C GLY A 180 -8.54 12.87 2.28
N LEU A 181 -8.43 11.72 1.61
CA LEU A 181 -9.52 11.18 0.77
C LEU A 181 -10.58 10.45 1.57
N SER A 182 -10.31 10.11 2.83
CA SER A 182 -11.27 9.48 3.70
C SER A 182 -12.28 10.51 4.18
N LEU A 183 -13.51 10.27 3.81
CA LEU A 183 -14.70 10.83 4.42
C LEU A 183 -14.86 12.34 4.19
N MET A 184 -15.30 12.71 3.00
CA MET A 184 -16.20 13.84 2.82
C MET A 184 -17.57 13.54 3.49
N ASP A 185 -17.57 12.93 4.66
CA ASP A 185 -18.66 13.12 5.60
C ASP A 185 -18.57 14.56 6.04
N GLY A 186 -19.56 15.37 5.71
CA GLY A 186 -19.64 16.81 5.97
C GLY A 186 -19.47 17.27 7.43
N SER A 187 -18.95 16.42 8.30
CA SER A 187 -18.51 16.74 9.65
C SER A 187 -17.07 17.22 9.60
N GLY A 188 -16.88 18.53 9.44
CA GLY A 188 -15.59 19.22 9.39
C GLY A 188 -14.64 19.02 10.59
N SER A 189 -14.61 17.85 11.19
CA SER A 189 -13.60 17.47 12.18
C SER A 189 -12.30 17.16 11.45
N GLY A 190 -11.36 18.10 11.41
CA GLY A 190 -10.06 18.04 10.76
C GLY A 190 -9.11 16.92 11.22
N PHE A 191 -9.65 15.85 11.76
CA PHE A 191 -8.98 14.60 12.12
C PHE A 191 -9.27 13.46 11.13
N GLY A 192 -9.78 13.80 9.93
CA GLY A 192 -10.02 12.85 8.85
C GLY A 192 -8.81 11.94 8.64
N GLY A 193 -9.05 10.65 8.67
CA GLY A 193 -8.06 9.59 8.66
C GLY A 193 -6.93 9.86 7.68
N ARG A 194 -5.71 9.88 8.21
CA ARG A 194 -4.49 10.05 7.42
C ARG A 194 -4.18 8.73 6.76
N GLN A 195 -4.81 8.48 5.64
CA GLN A 195 -4.50 7.34 4.82
C GLN A 195 -3.53 7.79 3.74
N ASN A 196 -2.40 7.11 3.68
CA ASN A 196 -1.43 7.25 2.60
C ASN A 196 -1.86 6.29 1.49
N PHE A 197 -2.87 6.69 0.68
CA PHE A 197 -3.36 5.86 -0.41
C PHE A 197 -2.38 5.82 -1.59
N LEU A 198 -2.37 4.68 -2.26
CA LEU A 198 -1.92 4.54 -3.63
C LEU A 198 -3.08 4.91 -4.55
N GLN A 199 -2.84 5.81 -5.50
CA GLN A 199 -3.79 6.11 -6.55
C GLN A 199 -3.43 5.29 -7.79
N THR A 200 -4.43 4.73 -8.46
CA THR A 200 -4.27 3.95 -9.70
C THR A 200 -5.38 4.31 -10.69
N ASP A 201 -5.12 4.13 -11.98
CA ASP A 201 -6.09 4.21 -13.06
C ASP A 201 -6.66 2.83 -13.45
N ALA A 202 -6.21 1.76 -12.78
CA ALA A 202 -6.90 0.47 -12.85
C ALA A 202 -8.36 0.64 -12.39
N SER A 203 -9.31 0.14 -13.16
CA SER A 203 -10.74 0.29 -12.84
C SER A 203 -11.10 -0.43 -11.53
N ILE A 204 -11.45 0.34 -10.52
CA ILE A 204 -11.96 -0.15 -9.23
C ILE A 204 -13.43 0.23 -9.12
N ASN A 205 -14.30 -0.76 -8.98
CA ASN A 205 -15.74 -0.63 -8.92
C ASN A 205 -16.31 -1.38 -7.71
N HIS A 206 -17.61 -1.21 -7.46
CA HIS A 206 -18.32 -1.98 -6.42
C HIS A 206 -18.08 -3.48 -6.57
N GLY A 207 -17.59 -4.13 -5.49
CA GLY A 207 -17.21 -5.52 -5.46
C GLY A 207 -15.69 -5.76 -5.51
N ASN A 208 -14.88 -4.82 -6.05
CA ASN A 208 -13.43 -4.89 -5.98
C ASN A 208 -12.86 -4.45 -4.62
N SER A 209 -13.63 -3.69 -3.83
CA SER A 209 -13.24 -3.24 -2.49
C SER A 209 -12.88 -4.43 -1.62
N GLY A 210 -11.77 -4.34 -0.90
CA GLY A 210 -11.18 -5.41 -0.12
C GLY A 210 -10.35 -6.41 -0.92
N GLY A 211 -10.39 -6.37 -2.25
CA GLY A 211 -9.56 -7.19 -3.14
C GLY A 211 -8.13 -6.71 -3.24
N ALA A 212 -7.33 -7.42 -4.03
CA ALA A 212 -5.89 -7.19 -4.14
C ALA A 212 -5.56 -6.20 -5.27
N LEU A 213 -4.65 -5.26 -5.00
CA LEU A 213 -3.82 -4.60 -6.00
C LEU A 213 -2.45 -5.29 -6.00
N VAL A 214 -2.05 -5.88 -7.13
CA VAL A 214 -0.80 -6.63 -7.24
C VAL A 214 0.09 -6.06 -8.33
N ASN A 215 1.41 -6.29 -8.23
CA ASN A 215 2.35 -5.95 -9.30
C ASN A 215 2.42 -7.05 -10.36
N THR A 216 3.27 -6.85 -11.36
CA THR A 216 3.53 -7.80 -12.46
C THR A 216 4.33 -9.05 -12.06
N LEU A 217 4.52 -9.29 -10.76
CA LEU A 217 5.06 -10.53 -10.20
C LEU A 217 4.00 -11.28 -9.37
N GLY A 218 2.77 -10.76 -9.31
CA GLY A 218 1.70 -11.28 -8.48
C GLY A 218 1.91 -11.02 -6.98
N GLU A 219 2.78 -10.07 -6.61
CA GLU A 219 3.00 -9.65 -5.22
C GLU A 219 1.98 -8.57 -4.83
N LEU A 220 1.44 -8.65 -3.62
CA LEU A 220 0.49 -7.67 -3.09
C LEU A 220 1.16 -6.30 -2.92
N VAL A 221 0.57 -5.28 -3.52
CA VAL A 221 0.97 -3.86 -3.42
C VAL A 221 0.03 -3.08 -2.50
N GLY A 222 -1.25 -3.43 -2.52
CA GLY A 222 -2.25 -2.79 -1.68
C GLY A 222 -3.59 -3.52 -1.66
N ILE A 223 -4.51 -3.01 -0.84
CA ILE A 223 -5.90 -3.46 -0.76
C ILE A 223 -6.77 -2.43 -1.47
N ASN A 224 -7.49 -2.85 -2.51
CA ASN A 224 -8.39 -1.99 -3.26
C ASN A 224 -9.47 -1.41 -2.35
N THR A 225 -9.76 -0.13 -2.49
CA THR A 225 -10.86 0.51 -1.74
C THR A 225 -11.59 1.52 -2.60
N LEU A 226 -12.90 1.63 -2.41
CA LEU A 226 -13.73 2.64 -3.06
C LEU A 226 -13.78 3.86 -2.16
N THR A 227 -13.16 4.95 -2.60
CA THR A 227 -13.00 6.15 -1.75
C THR A 227 -13.75 7.37 -2.23
N PHE A 228 -14.25 7.38 -3.47
CA PHE A 228 -15.11 8.46 -3.93
C PHE A 228 -16.57 8.07 -3.79
N ASP A 229 -17.21 8.60 -2.77
CA ASP A 229 -18.66 8.70 -2.77
C ASP A 229 -19.08 9.78 -3.80
N LYS A 230 -20.23 9.55 -4.43
CA LYS A 230 -20.77 10.47 -5.43
C LYS A 230 -20.80 11.87 -4.83
N GLY A 231 -19.91 12.73 -5.29
CA GLY A 231 -20.02 14.16 -5.01
C GLY A 231 -21.42 14.65 -5.38
N SER A 232 -21.84 15.80 -4.92
CA SER A 232 -23.18 16.39 -5.16
C SER A 232 -23.62 16.48 -6.63
N GLY A 233 -22.80 16.00 -7.60
CA GLY A 233 -23.09 15.86 -9.02
C GLY A 233 -23.37 14.43 -9.51
N GLY A 234 -23.25 13.40 -8.66
CA GLY A 234 -23.63 12.02 -9.00
C GLY A 234 -22.68 11.26 -9.94
N GLU A 235 -21.58 11.84 -10.38
CA GLU A 235 -20.61 11.21 -11.28
C GLU A 235 -19.38 10.72 -10.49
N THR A 236 -19.03 9.45 -10.66
CA THR A 236 -17.77 8.90 -10.16
C THR A 236 -16.68 9.26 -11.19
N PRO A 237 -15.57 9.90 -10.81
CA PRO A 237 -14.49 10.20 -11.74
C PRO A 237 -13.93 8.92 -12.35
N GLU A 238 -13.91 8.81 -13.67
CA GLU A 238 -13.29 7.70 -14.38
C GLU A 238 -11.76 7.76 -14.24
N GLY A 239 -11.11 6.60 -14.12
CA GLY A 239 -9.65 6.51 -14.07
C GLY A 239 -9.03 6.94 -12.74
N ILE A 240 -9.83 7.04 -11.66
CA ILE A 240 -9.32 7.33 -10.32
C ILE A 240 -9.76 6.23 -9.36
N GLY A 241 -8.86 5.31 -9.08
CA GLY A 241 -9.00 4.26 -8.09
C GLY A 241 -8.00 4.44 -6.94
N PHE A 242 -8.28 3.83 -5.80
CA PHE A 242 -7.39 3.90 -4.64
C PHE A 242 -7.15 2.52 -4.03
N ALA A 243 -5.98 2.37 -3.42
CA ALA A 243 -5.66 1.19 -2.62
C ALA A 243 -4.90 1.59 -1.36
N ILE A 244 -5.15 0.86 -0.29
CA ILE A 244 -4.43 0.97 0.98
C ILE A 244 -3.10 0.24 0.82
N PRO A 245 -1.93 0.90 0.99
CA PRO A 245 -0.62 0.27 0.79
C PRO A 245 -0.43 -0.98 1.65
N VAL A 246 0.20 -2.01 1.09
CA VAL A 246 0.43 -3.30 1.79
C VAL A 246 1.16 -3.12 3.12
N ALA A 247 2.13 -2.22 3.21
CA ALA A 247 2.86 -1.94 4.45
C ALA A 247 1.94 -1.42 5.57
N LEU A 248 0.98 -0.56 5.26
CA LEU A 248 -0.04 -0.10 6.20
C LEU A 248 -1.01 -1.22 6.53
N ALA A 249 -1.47 -1.95 5.52
CA ALA A 249 -2.45 -3.03 5.65
C ALA A 249 -1.93 -4.16 6.56
N THR A 250 -0.69 -4.61 6.38
CA THR A 250 -0.06 -5.64 7.22
C THR A 250 0.16 -5.18 8.66
N LYS A 251 0.55 -3.91 8.85
CA LYS A 251 0.74 -3.31 10.17
C LYS A 251 -0.58 -3.24 10.95
N VAL A 252 -1.65 -2.77 10.30
CA VAL A 252 -3.00 -2.70 10.88
C VAL A 252 -3.53 -4.09 11.17
N MET A 253 -3.41 -5.02 10.22
CA MET A 253 -3.79 -6.43 10.40
C MET A 253 -3.13 -7.05 11.64
N GLY A 254 -1.82 -6.81 11.85
CA GLY A 254 -1.11 -7.29 13.03
C GLY A 254 -1.69 -6.74 14.35
N LYS A 255 -2.11 -5.47 14.37
CA LYS A 255 -2.77 -4.86 15.53
C LYS A 255 -4.18 -5.46 15.76
N LEU A 256 -4.96 -5.62 14.69
CA LEU A 256 -6.30 -6.21 14.76
C LEU A 256 -6.28 -7.66 15.24
N ILE A 257 -5.33 -8.47 14.79
CA ILE A 257 -5.18 -9.87 15.25
C ILE A 257 -4.79 -9.94 16.73
N ARG A 258 -3.91 -9.04 17.18
CA ARG A 258 -3.40 -9.07 18.56
C ARG A 258 -4.38 -8.48 19.57
N ASP A 259 -5.01 -7.34 19.23
CA ASP A 259 -5.73 -6.50 20.18
C ASP A 259 -7.25 -6.41 19.86
N GLY A 260 -7.70 -6.97 18.74
CA GLY A 260 -9.08 -6.87 18.24
C GLY A 260 -9.45 -5.49 17.67
N ARG A 261 -8.60 -4.49 17.90
CA ARG A 261 -8.77 -3.09 17.46
C ARG A 261 -7.42 -2.41 17.28
N VAL A 262 -7.42 -1.25 16.65
CA VAL A 262 -6.21 -0.44 16.50
C VAL A 262 -6.15 0.62 17.59
N ILE A 263 -5.29 0.41 18.57
CA ILE A 263 -5.01 1.38 19.63
C ILE A 263 -4.05 2.42 19.07
N ARG A 264 -4.42 3.70 19.13
CA ARG A 264 -3.63 4.83 18.67
C ARG A 264 -3.36 5.83 19.79
N GLY A 265 -2.13 6.33 19.83
CA GLY A 265 -1.80 7.45 20.69
C GLY A 265 -2.44 8.75 20.18
N TYR A 266 -2.78 9.62 21.12
CA TYR A 266 -3.40 10.91 20.87
C TYR A 266 -2.75 12.00 21.71
N ILE A 267 -2.41 13.13 21.09
CA ILE A 267 -1.77 14.26 21.76
C ILE A 267 -2.70 15.48 21.92
N GLY A 268 -3.76 15.59 21.11
CA GLY A 268 -4.77 16.67 21.22
C GLY A 268 -4.31 18.01 20.69
N ILE A 269 -3.58 18.04 19.56
CA ILE A 269 -3.23 19.27 18.85
C ILE A 269 -3.61 19.21 17.40
N ASN A 270 -3.95 20.38 16.81
CA ASN A 270 -3.97 20.61 15.38
C ASN A 270 -2.72 21.35 14.99
N GLY A 271 -1.95 20.80 14.04
CA GLY A 271 -0.69 21.38 13.59
C GLY A 271 -0.74 21.83 12.14
N ALA A 272 0.06 22.83 11.80
CA ALA A 272 0.37 23.23 10.44
C ALA A 272 1.90 23.20 10.23
N GLN A 273 2.32 22.97 8.98
CA GLN A 273 3.73 23.03 8.63
C GLN A 273 4.26 24.46 8.84
N ALA A 274 5.44 24.58 9.45
CA ALA A 274 6.08 25.88 9.68
C ALA A 274 6.61 26.53 8.39
N GLU A 275 6.50 25.87 7.26
CA GLU A 275 6.91 26.40 5.95
C GLU A 275 5.95 27.49 5.50
N GLY A 276 6.41 28.75 5.53
CA GLY A 276 5.72 29.87 4.86
C GLY A 276 5.29 31.03 5.74
N LEU A 277 5.62 31.09 6.98
CA LEU A 277 5.43 32.31 7.77
C LEU A 277 6.62 33.25 7.57
N SER A 278 6.49 34.07 6.53
CA SER A 278 7.19 35.29 6.19
C SER A 278 8.45 35.18 5.30
N PRO A 279 8.38 35.76 4.07
CA PRO A 279 9.58 36.08 3.28
C PRO A 279 10.47 37.15 3.95
N ASN A 280 10.01 37.77 5.04
CA ASN A 280 10.65 38.93 5.69
C ASN A 280 11.14 38.69 7.12
N SER A 281 11.13 37.49 7.67
CA SER A 281 11.82 37.22 8.93
C SER A 281 13.31 36.95 8.64
N THR A 282 14.06 37.97 8.37
CA THR A 282 15.52 38.01 8.51
C THR A 282 15.85 37.88 10.01
N LEU A 283 15.76 36.66 10.52
CA LEU A 283 16.42 36.29 11.76
C LEU A 283 17.60 35.41 11.40
N ASP A 284 18.77 36.03 11.51
CA ASP A 284 20.11 35.44 11.49
C ASP A 284 20.32 34.16 10.68
N GLY A 285 20.95 34.32 9.54
CA GLY A 285 21.82 33.36 8.93
C GLY A 285 21.33 31.92 8.85
N ASN A 286 20.54 31.57 7.82
CA ASN A 286 20.47 30.22 7.26
C ASN A 286 19.83 29.08 8.10
N LYS A 287 19.11 29.32 9.16
CA LYS A 287 18.30 28.29 9.83
C LYS A 287 16.83 28.43 9.42
N ARG A 288 16.41 27.66 8.43
CA ARG A 288 14.97 27.44 8.18
C ARG A 288 14.36 26.88 9.46
N LEU A 289 13.34 27.53 9.99
CA LEU A 289 12.54 27.01 11.10
C LEU A 289 11.86 25.72 10.64
N GLN A 290 12.44 24.58 11.00
CA GLN A 290 11.78 23.28 10.85
C GLN A 290 10.97 23.03 12.12
N GLY A 291 9.68 22.69 11.95
CA GLY A 291 8.82 22.38 13.08
C GLY A 291 7.34 22.34 12.68
N VAL A 292 6.50 21.98 13.63
CA VAL A 292 5.05 21.96 13.49
C VAL A 292 4.44 23.06 14.36
N ILE A 293 3.77 24.02 13.73
CA ILE A 293 3.07 25.09 14.46
C ILE A 293 1.78 24.52 15.05
N VAL A 294 1.57 24.70 16.34
CA VAL A 294 0.34 24.33 17.04
C VAL A 294 -0.74 25.39 16.75
N MET A 295 -1.67 25.05 15.86
CA MET A 295 -2.79 25.91 15.48
C MET A 295 -3.91 25.91 16.49
N ASN A 296 -4.13 24.78 17.15
CA ASN A 296 -5.11 24.60 18.20
C ASN A 296 -4.68 23.52 19.17
N VAL A 297 -5.07 23.66 20.43
CA VAL A 297 -4.89 22.66 21.50
C VAL A 297 -6.29 22.31 22.00
N GLU A 298 -6.59 21.02 22.09
CA GLU A 298 -7.87 20.56 22.60
C GLU A 298 -8.00 20.84 24.10
N PRO A 299 -9.04 21.53 24.54
CA PRO A 299 -9.22 21.81 25.97
C PRO A 299 -9.32 20.54 26.80
N SER A 300 -8.57 20.47 27.89
CA SER A 300 -8.44 19.29 28.76
C SER A 300 -7.83 18.05 28.10
N GLY A 301 -7.32 18.18 26.87
CA GLY A 301 -6.58 17.15 26.15
C GLY A 301 -5.17 16.92 26.71
N PRO A 302 -4.44 15.93 26.18
CA PRO A 302 -3.07 15.62 26.62
C PRO A 302 -2.12 16.80 26.53
N ALA A 303 -2.10 17.50 25.40
CA ALA A 303 -1.23 18.65 25.16
C ALA A 303 -1.56 19.82 26.08
N ASP A 304 -2.84 20.11 26.32
CA ASP A 304 -3.31 21.16 27.24
C ASP A 304 -2.83 20.87 28.68
N LYS A 305 -3.05 19.64 29.14
CA LYS A 305 -2.56 19.17 30.44
C LYS A 305 -1.04 19.22 30.56
N GLY A 306 -0.33 18.99 29.45
CA GLY A 306 1.12 19.11 29.35
C GLY A 306 1.63 20.56 29.26
N GLY A 307 0.73 21.55 29.19
CA GLY A 307 1.06 22.96 29.13
C GLY A 307 1.39 23.52 27.74
N MET A 308 1.09 22.78 26.67
CA MET A 308 1.18 23.30 25.30
C MET A 308 0.11 24.36 25.04
N LYS A 309 0.41 25.30 24.18
CA LYS A 309 -0.50 26.42 23.84
C LYS A 309 -0.54 26.62 22.32
N LYS A 310 -1.64 27.21 21.86
CA LYS A 310 -1.74 27.72 20.49
C LYS A 310 -0.59 28.70 20.22
N GLY A 311 0.05 28.55 19.06
CA GLY A 311 1.19 29.34 18.62
C GLY A 311 2.56 28.76 19.01
N ASP A 312 2.61 27.71 19.81
CA ASP A 312 3.87 26.96 20.05
C ASP A 312 4.37 26.36 18.75
N VAL A 313 5.68 26.27 18.59
CA VAL A 313 6.31 25.53 17.49
C VAL A 313 6.92 24.27 18.08
N LEU A 314 6.36 23.11 17.72
CA LEU A 314 6.88 21.80 18.10
C LEU A 314 8.16 21.52 17.32
N LEU A 315 9.28 21.37 18.00
CA LEU A 315 10.61 21.15 17.43
C LEU A 315 10.99 19.66 17.46
N THR A 316 10.81 19.02 18.62
CA THR A 316 11.12 17.59 18.78
C THR A 316 10.10 16.88 19.65
N MET A 317 9.96 15.56 19.44
CA MET A 317 9.20 14.66 20.29
C MET A 317 10.03 13.42 20.61
N ASN A 318 10.29 13.16 21.90
CA ASN A 318 11.22 12.14 22.36
C ASN A 318 12.59 12.21 21.65
N GLY A 319 13.12 13.44 21.46
CA GLY A 319 14.40 13.68 20.79
C GLY A 319 14.37 13.52 19.25
N LYS A 320 13.26 13.09 18.65
CA LYS A 320 13.12 13.04 17.21
C LYS A 320 12.60 14.39 16.68
N PRO A 321 13.19 14.94 15.61
CA PRO A 321 12.73 16.19 15.02
C PRO A 321 11.27 16.10 14.52
N ALA A 322 10.48 17.14 14.75
CA ALA A 322 9.15 17.31 14.19
C ALA A 322 9.26 17.93 12.79
N VAL A 323 9.65 17.12 11.79
CA VAL A 323 9.96 17.60 10.43
C VAL A 323 8.68 18.01 9.67
N SER A 324 7.61 17.25 9.83
CA SER A 324 6.32 17.53 9.21
C SER A 324 5.16 17.17 10.15
N VAL A 325 3.99 17.76 9.88
CA VAL A 325 2.75 17.42 10.61
C VAL A 325 2.45 15.93 10.50
N ILE A 326 2.59 15.38 9.29
CA ILE A 326 2.27 13.97 9.01
C ILE A 326 3.18 13.06 9.81
N GLU A 327 4.50 13.20 9.69
CA GLU A 327 5.47 12.36 10.40
C GLU A 327 5.34 12.48 11.93
N THR A 328 5.10 13.70 12.42
CA THR A 328 4.93 13.94 13.86
C THR A 328 3.70 13.21 14.40
N MET A 329 2.60 13.25 13.66
CA MET A 329 1.38 12.56 14.09
C MET A 329 1.49 11.04 13.92
N ASP A 330 2.18 10.56 12.89
CA ASP A 330 2.48 9.13 12.76
C ASP A 330 3.29 8.63 13.96
N GLN A 331 4.26 9.42 14.42
CA GLN A 331 5.00 9.11 15.65
C GLN A 331 4.06 9.07 16.88
N VAL A 332 3.13 10.03 17.01
CA VAL A 332 2.15 10.05 18.11
C VAL A 332 1.27 8.80 18.10
N THR A 333 0.76 8.42 16.95
CA THR A 333 -0.17 7.27 16.81
C THR A 333 0.47 5.93 17.19
N GLU A 334 1.80 5.81 17.12
CA GLU A 334 2.53 4.60 17.49
C GLU A 334 2.87 4.55 19.01
N ILE A 335 2.70 5.65 19.73
CA ILE A 335 2.97 5.69 21.16
C ILE A 335 1.76 5.10 21.92
N ARG A 336 2.05 4.19 22.84
CA ARG A 336 0.99 3.60 23.66
C ARG A 336 0.35 4.65 24.57
N PRO A 337 -0.98 4.70 24.68
CA PRO A 337 -1.66 5.54 25.68
C PRO A 337 -1.10 5.30 27.09
N GLY A 338 -1.05 6.37 27.87
CA GLY A 338 -0.43 6.38 29.20
C GLY A 338 1.07 6.64 29.21
N THR A 339 1.75 6.66 28.05
CA THR A 339 3.18 6.97 27.98
C THR A 339 3.41 8.48 28.05
N ALA A 340 4.30 8.91 28.94
CA ALA A 340 4.77 10.29 28.98
C ALA A 340 5.86 10.51 27.90
N VAL A 341 5.71 11.54 27.09
CA VAL A 341 6.66 11.94 26.05
C VAL A 341 7.24 13.31 26.35
N LEU A 342 8.52 13.49 26.08
CA LEU A 342 9.17 14.77 26.15
C LEU A 342 9.01 15.52 24.83
N VAL A 343 8.37 16.68 24.89
CA VAL A 343 8.08 17.52 23.73
C VAL A 343 8.87 18.82 23.87
N THR A 344 9.80 19.08 22.96
CA THR A 344 10.50 20.36 22.93
C THR A 344 9.73 21.30 22.02
N ILE A 345 9.34 22.44 22.56
CA ILE A 345 8.62 23.49 21.85
C ILE A 345 9.40 24.80 21.89
N ARG A 346 9.09 25.68 20.93
CA ARG A 346 9.45 27.10 21.00
C ARG A 346 8.20 27.92 21.20
N ARG A 347 8.22 28.76 22.25
CA ARG A 347 7.15 29.72 22.57
C ARG A 347 7.75 31.13 22.55
N GLY A 348 7.41 31.90 21.50
CA GLY A 348 8.15 33.14 21.20
C GLY A 348 9.63 32.81 20.91
N ASP A 349 10.55 33.42 21.66
CA ASP A 349 12.00 33.20 21.52
C ASP A 349 12.57 32.17 22.50
N GLN A 350 11.74 31.56 23.33
CA GLN A 350 12.19 30.61 24.35
C GLN A 350 11.91 29.15 23.91
N GLU A 351 12.94 28.32 24.04
CA GLU A 351 12.79 26.88 23.92
C GLU A 351 12.53 26.27 25.29
N MET A 352 11.58 25.36 25.38
CA MET A 352 11.25 24.66 26.60
C MET A 352 10.85 23.22 26.32
N THR A 353 11.09 22.35 27.29
CA THR A 353 10.67 20.94 27.20
C THR A 353 9.48 20.71 28.12
N LEU A 354 8.41 20.18 27.57
CA LEU A 354 7.18 19.81 28.27
C LEU A 354 7.07 18.30 28.35
N SER A 355 6.43 17.80 29.39
CA SER A 355 6.06 16.38 29.51
C SER A 355 4.57 16.23 29.18
N VAL A 356 4.26 15.50 28.13
CA VAL A 356 2.88 15.25 27.70
C VAL A 356 2.57 13.76 27.80
N THR A 357 1.54 13.41 28.56
CA THR A 357 1.09 12.02 28.66
C THR A 357 0.11 11.72 27.51
N ILE A 358 0.51 10.87 26.62
CA ILE A 358 -0.30 10.45 25.45
C ILE A 358 -1.57 9.74 25.96
N GLN A 359 -2.72 10.10 25.41
CA GLN A 359 -3.99 9.42 25.65
C GLN A 359 -4.34 8.52 24.45
N GLU A 360 -5.37 7.71 24.59
CA GLU A 360 -5.93 6.97 23.46
C GLU A 360 -6.74 7.92 22.57
N PHE A 361 -6.62 7.73 21.26
CA PHE A 361 -7.41 8.49 20.29
C PHE A 361 -8.90 8.20 20.55
N PRO A 362 -9.75 9.24 20.73
CA PRO A 362 -11.17 9.02 20.98
C PRO A 362 -11.82 8.37 19.76
N GLU A 363 -12.45 7.22 19.97
CA GLU A 363 -13.33 6.57 18.97
C GLU A 363 -14.64 7.38 18.93
N SER A 364 -14.92 7.99 17.78
CA SER A 364 -16.19 8.67 17.49
C SER A 364 -17.24 7.70 16.96
#